data_4b82b3ec82e35f27849fff114f31f3b6
#
_entry.id   4b82b3ec82e35f27849fff114f31f3b6
#
_cell.length_a   1.000
_cell.length_b   1.000
_cell.length_c   1.000
_cell.angle_alpha   90.00
_cell.angle_beta   90.00
_cell.angle_gamma   90.00
#
_symmetry.space_group_name_H-M   'P 1'
#
loop_
_entity.id
_entity.type
_entity.pdbx_description
1 polymer ?
#
loop_
_entity_poly.entity_id
_entity_poly.type
_entity_poly.pdbx_seq_one_letter_code
_entity_poly.pdbx_strand_id
1 'polypeptide(L)'
;GSAANTIAGLASLGGAGGFIGKVHDDQLGEVFRHDIQALGVVFDCAPTTDGPSTATSMILVTPDAQRTMLTFLGACVDLGPDDVDEDLIAASKITYLEGYLWDRPSAKEAFLKAADAAHRAGRKVSLSLSDPFCVERHRDEFLDLVERYVDILFANEEEILSLYQTGDF
;
A
#
# COMPACT_ATOMS: atom_id res chain seq x y z
N GLY A 1 -7.36 -0.21 1.20
CA GLY A 1 -7.61 1.17 1.24
C GLY A 1 -6.94 2.03 0.18
N SER A 2 -5.96 2.81 0.57
CA SER A 2 -5.38 3.87 -0.28
C SER A 2 -4.69 3.34 -1.53
N ALA A 3 -3.87 2.28 -1.44
CA ALA A 3 -3.26 1.65 -2.61
C ALA A 3 -4.29 1.11 -3.61
N ALA A 4 -5.40 0.56 -3.11
CA ALA A 4 -6.50 0.13 -3.98
C ALA A 4 -7.15 1.31 -4.72
N ASN A 5 -7.32 2.46 -4.05
CA ASN A 5 -7.80 3.68 -4.70
C ASN A 5 -6.82 4.19 -5.76
N THR A 6 -5.52 4.12 -5.49
CA THR A 6 -4.47 4.52 -6.43
C THR A 6 -4.51 3.68 -7.70
N ILE A 7 -4.58 2.34 -7.57
CA ILE A 7 -4.63 1.46 -8.73
C ILE A 7 -5.96 1.55 -9.48
N ALA A 8 -7.08 1.76 -8.78
CA ALA A 8 -8.38 2.01 -9.39
C ALA A 8 -8.38 3.32 -10.19
N GLY A 9 -7.76 4.38 -9.66
CA GLY A 9 -7.55 5.64 -10.36
C GLY A 9 -6.71 5.47 -11.63
N LEU A 10 -5.61 4.71 -11.55
CA LEU A 10 -4.79 4.39 -12.71
C LEU A 10 -5.59 3.64 -13.78
N ALA A 11 -6.36 2.62 -13.40
CA ALA A 11 -7.20 1.86 -14.32
C ALA A 11 -8.27 2.74 -14.98
N SER A 12 -8.90 3.65 -14.24
CA SER A 12 -9.90 4.59 -14.79
C SER A 12 -9.33 5.58 -15.81
N LEU A 13 -8.01 5.81 -15.77
CA LEU A 13 -7.28 6.60 -16.76
C LEU A 13 -6.74 5.75 -17.92
N GLY A 14 -7.12 4.49 -18.02
CA GLY A 14 -6.70 3.56 -19.07
C GLY A 14 -5.35 2.91 -18.83
N GLY A 15 -4.76 3.05 -17.65
CA GLY A 15 -3.54 2.35 -17.27
C GLY A 15 -3.81 0.87 -16.91
N ALA A 16 -2.83 -0.01 -17.18
CA ALA A 16 -2.86 -1.39 -16.72
C ALA A 16 -2.14 -1.51 -15.37
N GLY A 17 -2.71 -2.30 -14.46
CA GLY A 17 -2.10 -2.48 -13.15
C GLY A 17 -2.49 -3.80 -12.47
N GLY A 18 -1.70 -4.15 -11.46
CA GLY A 18 -1.98 -5.24 -10.53
C GLY A 18 -1.99 -4.72 -9.10
N PHE A 19 -2.69 -5.43 -8.23
CA PHE A 19 -2.79 -5.13 -6.82
C PHE A 19 -2.38 -6.36 -6.00
N ILE A 20 -1.47 -6.15 -5.07
CA ILE A 20 -1.08 -7.15 -4.07
C ILE A 20 -1.59 -6.66 -2.71
N GLY A 21 -2.42 -7.46 -2.07
CA GLY A 21 -3.04 -7.11 -0.80
C GLY A 21 -3.82 -8.28 -0.24
N LYS A 22 -4.26 -8.18 1.01
CA LYS A 22 -4.93 -9.28 1.69
C LYS A 22 -6.35 -8.92 2.11
N VAL A 23 -7.28 -9.80 1.82
CA VAL A 23 -8.67 -9.79 2.28
C VAL A 23 -8.97 -11.11 2.99
N HIS A 24 -9.99 -11.13 3.81
CA HIS A 24 -10.52 -12.36 4.38
C HIS A 24 -11.50 -13.02 3.40
N ASP A 25 -11.70 -14.33 3.53
CA ASP A 25 -12.73 -15.10 2.80
C ASP A 25 -14.12 -14.82 3.44
N ASP A 26 -14.58 -13.57 3.25
CA ASP A 26 -15.86 -13.06 3.73
C ASP A 26 -16.55 -12.22 2.64
N GLN A 27 -17.79 -11.84 2.90
CA GLN A 27 -18.61 -11.10 1.94
C GLN A 27 -17.92 -9.80 1.46
N LEU A 28 -17.23 -9.08 2.36
CA LEU A 28 -16.53 -7.83 1.99
C LEU A 28 -15.29 -8.11 1.15
N GLY A 29 -14.59 -9.22 1.42
CA GLY A 29 -13.47 -9.69 0.62
C GLY A 29 -13.90 -10.08 -0.79
N GLU A 30 -15.04 -10.78 -0.93
CA GLU A 30 -15.63 -11.12 -2.23
C GLU A 30 -16.00 -9.86 -3.01
N VAL A 31 -16.69 -8.90 -2.39
CA VAL A 31 -17.05 -7.61 -3.00
C VAL A 31 -15.80 -6.85 -3.45
N PHE A 32 -14.81 -6.72 -2.58
CA PHE A 32 -13.56 -6.03 -2.91
C PHE A 32 -12.86 -6.68 -4.11
N ARG A 33 -12.74 -8.01 -4.12
CA ARG A 33 -12.13 -8.77 -5.22
C ARG A 33 -12.88 -8.56 -6.53
N HIS A 34 -14.20 -8.71 -6.51
CA HIS A 34 -15.04 -8.50 -7.67
C HIS A 34 -14.85 -7.08 -8.24
N ASP A 35 -14.94 -6.06 -7.40
CA ASP A 35 -14.92 -4.68 -7.84
C ASP A 35 -13.56 -4.25 -8.42
N ILE A 36 -12.46 -4.64 -7.78
CA ILE A 36 -11.13 -4.30 -8.29
C ILE A 36 -10.81 -5.02 -9.61
N GLN A 37 -11.23 -6.27 -9.75
CA GLN A 37 -11.08 -7.04 -10.99
C GLN A 37 -11.99 -6.51 -12.11
N ALA A 38 -13.19 -6.02 -11.78
CA ALA A 38 -14.10 -5.39 -12.74
C ALA A 38 -13.51 -4.11 -13.38
N LEU A 39 -12.55 -3.46 -12.70
CA LEU A 39 -11.79 -2.34 -13.26
C LEU A 39 -10.65 -2.79 -14.18
N GLY A 40 -10.44 -4.09 -14.39
CA GLY A 40 -9.34 -4.63 -15.19
C GLY A 40 -8.02 -4.71 -14.43
N VAL A 41 -8.02 -4.55 -13.11
CA VAL A 41 -6.84 -4.71 -12.26
C VAL A 41 -6.61 -6.19 -11.97
N VAL A 42 -5.39 -6.67 -12.15
CA VAL A 42 -5.00 -8.04 -11.75
C VAL A 42 -4.97 -8.11 -10.22
N PHE A 43 -5.74 -9.03 -9.64
CA PHE A 43 -5.76 -9.28 -8.19
C PHE A 43 -5.96 -10.78 -7.93
N ASP A 44 -4.86 -11.50 -7.74
CA ASP A 44 -4.83 -12.95 -7.60
C ASP A 44 -4.40 -13.43 -6.21
N CYS A 45 -4.14 -12.51 -5.26
CA CYS A 45 -3.82 -12.88 -3.89
C CYS A 45 -4.93 -13.74 -3.27
N ALA A 46 -4.55 -14.88 -2.71
CA ALA A 46 -5.50 -15.76 -2.03
C ALA A 46 -6.08 -15.06 -0.78
N PRO A 47 -7.40 -15.14 -0.54
CA PRO A 47 -7.97 -14.65 0.71
C PRO A 47 -7.47 -15.47 1.90
N THR A 48 -7.38 -14.86 3.07
CA THR A 48 -7.15 -15.61 4.32
C THR A 48 -8.46 -16.21 4.82
N THR A 49 -8.39 -17.42 5.37
CA THR A 49 -9.55 -18.10 6.00
C THR A 49 -9.50 -17.99 7.53
N ASP A 50 -8.36 -17.57 8.06
CA ASP A 50 -8.12 -17.42 9.48
C ASP A 50 -7.83 -15.94 9.81
N GLY A 51 -8.03 -15.56 11.07
CA GLY A 51 -7.73 -14.22 11.56
C GLY A 51 -8.88 -13.23 11.45
N PRO A 52 -8.58 -11.94 11.37
CA PRO A 52 -9.59 -10.88 11.36
C PRO A 52 -10.31 -10.80 10.01
N SER A 53 -11.55 -10.28 10.02
CA SER A 53 -12.32 -10.00 8.81
C SER A 53 -11.64 -8.99 7.88
N THR A 54 -12.14 -8.88 6.67
CA THR A 54 -11.70 -7.89 5.70
C THR A 54 -11.73 -6.46 6.28
N ALA A 55 -10.75 -5.66 5.93
CA ALA A 55 -10.61 -4.27 6.35
C ALA A 55 -11.84 -3.43 6.00
N THR A 56 -12.22 -2.55 6.92
CA THR A 56 -13.32 -1.61 6.73
C THR A 56 -12.96 -0.22 7.25
N SER A 57 -13.53 0.82 6.66
CA SER A 57 -13.41 2.18 7.18
C SER A 57 -14.77 2.88 7.10
N MET A 58 -15.23 3.38 8.25
CA MET A 58 -16.38 4.28 8.31
C MET A 58 -15.87 5.71 8.24
N ILE A 59 -16.36 6.46 7.26
CA ILE A 59 -15.90 7.82 7.00
C ILE A 59 -17.05 8.77 7.32
N LEU A 60 -16.85 9.59 8.35
CA LEU A 60 -17.75 10.66 8.73
C LEU A 60 -17.29 11.94 8.04
N VAL A 61 -18.20 12.55 7.28
CA VAL A 61 -17.91 13.78 6.55
C VAL A 61 -18.82 14.88 7.09
N THR A 62 -18.20 15.98 7.54
CA THR A 62 -18.91 17.17 8.01
C THR A 62 -19.24 18.13 6.86
N PRO A 63 -20.19 19.09 7.04
CA PRO A 63 -20.58 20.03 5.99
C PRO A 63 -19.43 20.90 5.43
N ASP A 64 -18.35 21.11 6.22
CA ASP A 64 -17.12 21.80 5.82
C ASP A 64 -16.10 20.87 5.14
N ALA A 65 -16.54 19.67 4.73
CA ALA A 65 -15.75 18.65 4.05
C ALA A 65 -14.59 18.05 4.90
N GLN A 66 -14.58 18.25 6.22
CA GLN A 66 -13.66 17.53 7.09
C GLN A 66 -14.07 16.06 7.20
N ARG A 67 -13.08 15.18 7.31
CA ARG A 67 -13.30 13.73 7.36
C ARG A 67 -12.69 13.13 8.62
N THR A 68 -13.48 12.33 9.31
CA THR A 68 -13.00 11.44 10.37
C THR A 68 -13.13 10.01 9.91
N MET A 69 -12.05 9.26 9.95
CA MET A 69 -11.99 7.86 9.53
C MET A 69 -11.89 6.95 10.75
N LEU A 70 -12.88 6.05 10.89
CA LEU A 70 -12.84 4.95 11.86
C LEU A 70 -12.44 3.69 11.09
N THR A 71 -11.15 3.39 11.10
CA THR A 71 -10.56 2.33 10.28
C THR A 71 -10.24 1.09 11.10
N PHE A 72 -10.80 -0.04 10.68
CA PHE A 72 -10.40 -1.37 11.10
C PHE A 72 -9.55 -1.99 9.98
N LEU A 73 -8.27 -2.24 10.25
CA LEU A 73 -7.34 -2.73 9.24
C LEU A 73 -7.59 -4.18 8.85
N GLY A 74 -8.13 -5.00 9.76
CA GLY A 74 -8.53 -6.38 9.47
C GLY A 74 -7.41 -7.20 8.85
N ALA A 75 -7.78 -8.09 7.94
CA ALA A 75 -6.88 -9.01 7.27
C ALA A 75 -5.72 -8.35 6.48
N CYS A 76 -5.82 -7.06 6.13
CA CYS A 76 -4.77 -6.43 5.34
C CYS A 76 -3.42 -6.33 6.07
N VAL A 77 -3.41 -6.37 7.41
CA VAL A 77 -2.18 -6.36 8.21
C VAL A 77 -1.43 -7.69 8.22
N ASP A 78 -2.07 -8.75 7.73
CA ASP A 78 -1.48 -10.09 7.64
C ASP A 78 -0.78 -10.32 6.28
N LEU A 79 -0.62 -9.26 5.48
CA LEU A 79 0.21 -9.30 4.29
C LEU A 79 1.63 -9.73 4.65
N GLY A 80 2.15 -10.70 3.92
CA GLY A 80 3.47 -11.24 4.16
C GLY A 80 4.25 -11.53 2.87
N PRO A 81 5.49 -11.98 2.98
CA PRO A 81 6.35 -12.23 1.81
C PRO A 81 5.81 -13.31 0.88
N ASP A 82 4.99 -14.24 1.39
CA ASP A 82 4.37 -15.31 0.57
C ASP A 82 3.25 -14.77 -0.33
N ASP A 83 2.69 -13.60 -0.03
CA ASP A 83 1.67 -12.93 -0.84
C ASP A 83 2.26 -12.15 -2.01
N VAL A 84 3.59 -11.98 -2.04
CA VAL A 84 4.28 -11.19 -3.06
C VAL A 84 4.46 -11.99 -4.34
N ASP A 85 3.72 -11.61 -5.37
CA ASP A 85 3.83 -12.14 -6.73
C ASP A 85 4.99 -11.45 -7.46
N GLU A 86 6.15 -12.13 -7.49
CA GLU A 86 7.35 -11.59 -8.13
C GLU A 86 7.23 -11.52 -9.66
N ASP A 87 6.43 -12.37 -10.29
CA ASP A 87 6.21 -12.34 -11.74
C ASP A 87 5.37 -11.12 -12.12
N LEU A 88 4.33 -10.80 -11.35
CA LEU A 88 3.53 -9.59 -11.53
C LEU A 88 4.39 -8.33 -11.35
N ILE A 89 5.27 -8.31 -10.36
CA ILE A 89 6.22 -7.22 -10.12
C ILE A 89 7.20 -7.08 -11.28
N ALA A 90 7.80 -8.16 -11.74
CA ALA A 90 8.74 -8.14 -12.87
C ALA A 90 8.09 -7.68 -14.18
N ALA A 91 6.81 -7.99 -14.39
CA ALA A 91 6.03 -7.52 -15.52
C ALA A 91 5.63 -6.04 -15.43
N SER A 92 5.63 -5.47 -14.24
CA SER A 92 5.24 -4.09 -13.96
C SER A 92 6.40 -3.11 -14.21
N LYS A 93 6.11 -1.87 -14.62
CA LYS A 93 7.12 -0.82 -14.76
C LYS A 93 7.53 -0.21 -13.44
N ILE A 94 6.56 -0.07 -12.53
CA ILE A 94 6.72 0.55 -11.22
C ILE A 94 5.96 -0.29 -10.20
N THR A 95 6.59 -0.59 -9.07
CA THR A 95 5.96 -1.18 -7.89
C THR A 95 5.73 -0.06 -6.88
N TYR A 96 4.45 0.17 -6.53
CA TYR A 96 4.05 1.22 -5.59
C TYR A 96 3.79 0.63 -4.21
N LEU A 97 4.45 1.18 -3.21
CA LEU A 97 4.36 0.78 -1.81
C LEU A 97 3.70 1.88 -0.98
N GLU A 98 2.91 1.51 0.02
CA GLU A 98 2.29 2.46 0.95
C GLU A 98 2.78 2.28 2.38
N GLY A 99 3.24 3.34 3.00
CA GLY A 99 3.81 3.37 4.35
C GLY A 99 2.89 2.84 5.45
N TYR A 100 1.57 2.93 5.27
CA TYR A 100 0.60 2.45 6.27
C TYR A 100 0.77 0.98 6.70
N LEU A 101 1.33 0.13 5.87
CA LEU A 101 1.56 -1.28 6.21
C LEU A 101 2.89 -1.53 6.92
N TRP A 102 3.73 -0.51 7.08
CA TRP A 102 5.07 -0.64 7.68
C TRP A 102 5.07 -0.97 9.19
N ASP A 103 3.93 -1.02 9.85
CA ASP A 103 3.83 -1.37 11.27
C ASP A 103 4.11 -2.86 11.58
N ARG A 104 3.85 -3.77 10.64
CA ARG A 104 3.97 -5.22 10.86
C ARG A 104 5.28 -5.77 10.30
N PRO A 105 6.01 -6.62 11.05
CA PRO A 105 7.25 -7.23 10.55
C PRO A 105 7.08 -7.99 9.24
N SER A 106 6.00 -8.80 9.12
CA SER A 106 5.70 -9.54 7.89
C SER A 106 5.48 -8.64 6.68
N ALA A 107 4.81 -7.49 6.87
CA ALA A 107 4.59 -6.53 5.80
C ALA A 107 5.90 -5.81 5.41
N LYS A 108 6.80 -5.53 6.37
CA LYS A 108 8.14 -5.02 6.07
C LYS A 108 8.94 -6.01 5.20
N GLU A 109 8.91 -7.29 5.54
CA GLU A 109 9.54 -8.34 4.74
C GLU A 109 8.93 -8.44 3.34
N ALA A 110 7.60 -8.32 3.22
CA ALA A 110 6.91 -8.28 1.93
C ALA A 110 7.36 -7.07 1.09
N PHE A 111 7.51 -5.90 1.68
CA PHE A 111 7.97 -4.69 1.00
C PHE A 111 9.39 -4.84 0.47
N LEU A 112 10.30 -5.33 1.31
CA LEU A 112 11.70 -5.57 0.91
C LEU A 112 11.77 -6.60 -0.21
N LYS A 113 11.02 -7.70 -0.10
CA LYS A 113 10.92 -8.72 -1.16
C LYS A 113 10.41 -8.12 -2.47
N ALA A 114 9.36 -7.30 -2.40
CA ALA A 114 8.80 -6.65 -3.58
C ALA A 114 9.77 -5.66 -4.23
N ALA A 115 10.49 -4.87 -3.43
CA ALA A 115 11.50 -3.94 -3.90
C ALA A 115 12.67 -4.66 -4.56
N ASP A 116 13.18 -5.72 -3.94
CA ASP A 116 14.25 -6.55 -4.50
C ASP A 116 13.82 -7.22 -5.82
N ALA A 117 12.58 -7.73 -5.90
CA ALA A 117 12.04 -8.32 -7.13
C ALA A 117 11.96 -7.27 -8.26
N ALA A 118 11.48 -6.06 -7.96
CA ALA A 118 11.43 -4.96 -8.92
C ALA A 118 12.83 -4.61 -9.44
N HIS A 119 13.80 -4.42 -8.55
CA HIS A 119 15.17 -4.06 -8.92
C HIS A 119 15.88 -5.17 -9.71
N ARG A 120 15.71 -6.44 -9.32
CA ARG A 120 16.25 -7.58 -10.11
C ARG A 120 15.71 -7.61 -11.53
N ALA A 121 14.47 -7.16 -11.73
CA ALA A 121 13.84 -7.06 -13.05
C ALA A 121 14.15 -5.74 -13.78
N GLY A 122 14.98 -4.86 -13.21
CA GLY A 122 15.28 -3.53 -13.78
C GLY A 122 14.08 -2.58 -13.75
N ARG A 123 13.18 -2.75 -12.80
CA ARG A 123 11.97 -1.95 -12.58
C ARG A 123 12.17 -0.95 -11.46
N LYS A 124 11.25 0.01 -11.34
CA LYS A 124 11.30 1.06 -10.33
C LYS A 124 10.41 0.76 -9.15
N VAL A 125 10.82 1.26 -8.00
CA VAL A 125 10.05 1.24 -6.76
C VAL A 125 9.61 2.66 -6.43
N SER A 126 8.34 2.83 -6.13
CA SER A 126 7.80 4.08 -5.60
C SER A 126 7.18 3.85 -4.22
N LEU A 127 7.30 4.84 -3.35
CA LEU A 127 6.79 4.80 -1.98
C LEU A 127 5.96 6.05 -1.70
N SER A 128 4.80 5.88 -1.05
CA SER A 128 4.12 6.97 -0.34
C SER A 128 4.40 6.86 1.15
N LEU A 129 4.77 7.98 1.78
CA LEU A 129 4.98 8.05 3.24
C LEU A 129 3.67 7.92 4.02
N SER A 130 2.53 8.17 3.37
CA SER A 130 1.16 7.93 3.84
C SER A 130 0.61 8.92 4.85
N ASP A 131 1.27 9.16 5.98
CA ASP A 131 0.97 10.23 6.93
C ASP A 131 2.15 10.54 7.87
N PRO A 132 2.18 11.76 8.49
CA PRO A 132 3.26 12.14 9.40
C PRO A 132 3.41 11.23 10.62
N PHE A 133 2.30 10.69 11.17
CA PHE A 133 2.35 9.78 12.34
C PHE A 133 3.00 8.43 11.99
N CYS A 134 2.80 7.96 10.77
CA CYS A 134 3.48 6.76 10.26
C CYS A 134 4.99 7.03 10.17
N VAL A 135 5.36 8.19 9.62
CA VAL A 135 6.75 8.61 9.51
C VAL A 135 7.42 8.73 10.88
N GLU A 136 6.79 9.38 11.85
CA GLU A 136 7.34 9.55 13.20
C GLU A 136 7.65 8.21 13.88
N ARG A 137 6.75 7.23 13.74
CA ARG A 137 6.93 5.89 14.34
C ARG A 137 8.09 5.11 13.75
N HIS A 138 8.37 5.31 12.46
CA HIS A 138 9.29 4.46 11.70
C HIS A 138 10.35 5.26 10.93
N ARG A 139 10.67 6.47 11.40
CA ARG A 139 11.49 7.44 10.66
C ARG A 139 12.81 6.88 10.15
N ASP A 140 13.59 6.26 11.01
CA ASP A 140 14.91 5.75 10.63
C ASP A 140 14.81 4.60 9.62
N GLU A 141 13.78 3.77 9.74
CA GLU A 141 13.50 2.70 8.79
C GLU A 141 13.03 3.28 7.44
N PHE A 142 12.21 4.32 7.44
CA PHE A 142 11.81 4.98 6.20
C PHE A 142 12.96 5.70 5.52
N LEU A 143 13.88 6.33 6.26
CA LEU A 143 15.10 6.89 5.69
C LEU A 143 15.93 5.80 4.99
N ASP A 144 16.17 4.66 5.67
CA ASP A 144 16.90 3.54 5.09
C ASP A 144 16.20 2.98 3.84
N LEU A 145 14.87 2.85 3.89
CA LEU A 145 14.07 2.38 2.76
C LEU A 145 14.16 3.35 1.57
N VAL A 146 14.02 4.65 1.81
CA VAL A 146 14.11 5.70 0.79
C VAL A 146 15.49 5.73 0.15
N GLU A 147 16.55 5.64 0.94
CA GLU A 147 17.93 5.69 0.43
C GLU A 147 18.33 4.46 -0.38
N ARG A 148 17.81 3.27 -0.02
CA ARG A 148 18.27 2.01 -0.62
C ARG A 148 17.37 1.45 -1.70
N TYR A 149 16.04 1.68 -1.59
CA TYR A 149 15.07 0.94 -2.38
C TYR A 149 14.15 1.83 -3.23
N VAL A 150 14.00 3.12 -2.89
CA VAL A 150 12.97 3.96 -3.50
C VAL A 150 13.55 4.81 -4.63
N ASP A 151 12.98 4.65 -5.83
CA ASP A 151 13.31 5.50 -6.98
C ASP A 151 12.42 6.75 -7.05
N ILE A 152 11.19 6.66 -6.53
CA ILE A 152 10.19 7.73 -6.59
C ILE A 152 9.50 7.83 -5.23
N LEU A 153 9.63 8.97 -4.57
CA LEU A 153 8.97 9.24 -3.29
C LEU A 153 7.75 10.14 -3.49
N PHE A 154 6.61 9.72 -2.96
CA PHE A 154 5.40 10.53 -2.84
C PHE A 154 5.21 10.94 -1.38
N ALA A 155 5.17 12.23 -1.15
CA ALA A 155 4.97 12.79 0.18
C ALA A 155 4.38 14.20 0.07
N ASN A 156 3.63 14.60 1.08
CA ASN A 156 3.26 15.99 1.27
C ASN A 156 4.33 16.73 2.10
N GLU A 157 4.15 18.04 2.27
CA GLU A 157 5.08 18.88 3.03
C GLU A 157 5.26 18.38 4.47
N GLU A 158 4.17 18.08 5.19
CA GLU A 158 4.22 17.62 6.57
C GLU A 158 4.97 16.29 6.72
N GLU A 159 4.77 15.36 5.79
CA GLU A 159 5.47 14.08 5.77
C GLU A 159 6.98 14.25 5.53
N ILE A 160 7.37 15.13 4.63
CA ILE A 160 8.80 15.43 4.36
C ILE A 160 9.44 16.14 5.56
N LEU A 161 8.77 17.12 6.14
CA LEU A 161 9.27 17.81 7.35
C LEU A 161 9.44 16.81 8.50
N SER A 162 8.49 15.88 8.66
CA SER A 162 8.58 14.81 9.66
C SER A 162 9.74 13.84 9.38
N LEU A 163 9.94 13.43 8.12
CA LEU A 163 10.98 12.48 7.74
C LEU A 163 12.39 13.06 7.98
N TYR A 164 12.65 14.26 7.50
CA TYR A 164 13.96 14.88 7.56
C TYR A 164 14.16 15.77 8.78
N GLN A 165 13.13 15.96 9.62
CA GLN A 165 13.14 16.80 10.82
C GLN A 165 13.66 18.21 10.54
N THR A 166 13.26 18.78 9.43
CA THR A 166 13.57 20.16 9.04
C THR A 166 12.37 21.05 9.31
N GLY A 167 12.63 22.32 9.57
CA GLY A 167 11.58 23.35 9.71
C GLY A 167 11.38 24.16 8.43
N ASP A 168 12.05 23.80 7.35
CA ASP A 168 12.03 24.52 6.07
C ASP A 168 11.92 23.49 4.93
N PHE A 169 11.04 23.79 3.98
CA PHE A 169 10.74 22.93 2.82
C PHE A 169 11.21 23.59 1.52
#